data_50ae5e6f8d47854ce3c01599270cfa3f
#
_entry.id   50ae5e6f8d47854ce3c01599270cfa3f
#
_cell.length_a   1.000
_cell.length_b   1.000
_cell.length_c   1.000
_cell.angle_alpha   90.00
_cell.angle_beta   90.00
_cell.angle_gamma   90.00
#
_symmetry.space_group_name_H-M   'P 1'
#
loop_
_entity.id
_entity.type
_entity.pdbx_description
1 polymer ?
#
loop_
_entity_poly.entity_id
_entity_poly.type
_entity_poly.pdbx_seq_one_letter_code
_entity_poly.pdbx_strand_id
1 'polypeptide(L)'
;MKQKRLNGIDAAKGLAIMMVVLGHCADKNGPDRVLLHFSMFTGVGVFFLLSGATFCWRDGTFPWFDQRPFRSLAKSLWRSLILPYFIWGSISVAIYGLLGKYAAAELSPDRHHFDIGPNLLGMLYGNSGSGFMEWNRPLWFLVCLVWVELIWYFLLRSSRVKWLYLCAMTLPFVWLSVQNRTDIHLCLPWELETAICVLPYFGAGRLLRSYAVRREGHWNGEKTRDGGKTISVLLALAGAAALALLWMLLKGVQDADFRADRFTDLSCFFPDMLLGAFGILAVSQLFSGMDQMGKWIRYLGQRTLAVLVMHKFPVMAMKLLLRNRRESILTDAGMMIVSVLLCLLVERILSRICPAVFGKRKRSCGRE
;
A
#
# COMPACT_ATOMS: atom_id res chain seq x y z
N MET A 1 18.71 -5.36 -20.27
CA MET A 1 19.21 -4.23 -19.45
C MET A 1 18.57 -4.28 -18.07
N LYS A 2 19.36 -4.20 -16.97
CA LYS A 2 18.83 -4.11 -15.60
C LYS A 2 18.23 -2.71 -15.43
N GLN A 3 16.94 -2.64 -15.18
CA GLN A 3 16.24 -1.39 -14.89
C GLN A 3 16.94 -0.67 -13.72
N LYS A 4 17.38 0.58 -13.93
CA LYS A 4 18.04 1.39 -12.89
C LYS A 4 17.02 1.62 -11.77
N ARG A 5 17.26 1.04 -10.61
CA ARG A 5 16.39 1.18 -9.44
C ARG A 5 16.46 2.60 -8.90
N LEU A 6 15.32 3.13 -8.53
CA LEU A 6 15.21 4.47 -7.95
C LEU A 6 15.25 4.34 -6.43
N ASN A 7 16.38 4.67 -5.83
CA ASN A 7 16.61 4.56 -4.38
C ASN A 7 15.54 5.30 -3.55
N GLY A 8 15.08 6.46 -4.03
CA GLY A 8 14.03 7.23 -3.37
C GLY A 8 12.68 6.50 -3.34
N ILE A 9 12.30 5.81 -4.42
CA ILE A 9 11.07 5.00 -4.46
C ILE A 9 11.16 3.80 -3.52
N ASP A 10 12.29 3.11 -3.49
CA ASP A 10 12.48 1.99 -2.57
C ASP A 10 12.44 2.47 -1.11
N ALA A 11 13.04 3.63 -0.79
CA ALA A 11 12.98 4.22 0.53
C ALA A 11 11.54 4.62 0.92
N ALA A 12 10.80 5.27 0.02
CA ALA A 12 9.41 5.64 0.25
C ALA A 12 8.52 4.42 0.49
N LYS A 13 8.68 3.34 -0.30
CA LYS A 13 7.99 2.06 -0.08
C LYS A 13 8.33 1.45 1.28
N GLY A 14 9.60 1.56 1.72
CA GLY A 14 10.03 1.05 3.03
C GLY A 14 9.36 1.79 4.18
N LEU A 15 9.30 3.11 4.13
CA LEU A 15 8.58 3.92 5.12
C LEU A 15 7.08 3.64 5.10
N ALA A 16 6.48 3.60 3.90
CA ALA A 16 5.05 3.36 3.75
C ALA A 16 4.61 2.01 4.32
N ILE A 17 5.37 0.92 4.11
CA ILE A 17 5.00 -0.38 4.66
C ILE A 17 5.13 -0.42 6.19
N MET A 18 6.08 0.32 6.78
CA MET A 18 6.15 0.47 8.23
C MET A 18 4.90 1.16 8.77
N MET A 19 4.41 2.20 8.10
CA MET A 19 3.16 2.87 8.49
C MET A 19 1.96 1.93 8.40
N VAL A 20 1.85 1.12 7.34
CA VAL A 20 0.77 0.11 7.22
C VAL A 20 0.80 -0.87 8.39
N VAL A 21 1.98 -1.43 8.72
CA VAL A 21 2.10 -2.38 9.83
C VAL A 21 1.78 -1.71 11.16
N LEU A 22 2.25 -0.48 11.38
CA LEU A 22 1.99 0.31 12.59
C LEU A 22 0.49 0.54 12.78
N GLY A 23 -0.25 0.92 11.74
CA GLY A 23 -1.70 1.08 11.79
C GLY A 23 -2.45 -0.21 12.14
N HIS A 24 -1.89 -1.38 11.81
CA HIS A 24 -2.47 -2.66 12.22
C HIS A 24 -2.09 -3.08 13.64
N CYS A 25 -1.05 -2.48 14.23
CA CYS A 25 -0.71 -2.63 15.64
C CYS A 25 -1.63 -1.78 16.54
N ALA A 26 -2.00 -0.58 16.11
CA ALA A 26 -2.86 0.34 16.84
C ALA A 26 -4.24 -0.26 17.14
N ASP A 27 -4.84 0.15 18.25
CA ASP A 27 -6.22 -0.21 18.58
C ASP A 27 -7.22 0.76 17.92
N LYS A 28 -8.35 0.18 17.51
CA LYS A 28 -9.42 0.94 16.83
C LYS A 28 -10.24 1.82 17.77
N ASN A 29 -10.32 1.46 19.04
CA ASN A 29 -11.23 2.06 20.02
C ASN A 29 -10.54 2.99 21.02
N GLY A 30 -9.22 3.18 20.91
CA GLY A 30 -8.40 3.95 21.83
C GLY A 30 -7.96 5.32 21.28
N PRO A 31 -7.11 6.03 22.03
CA PRO A 31 -6.48 7.27 21.60
C PRO A 31 -5.63 7.09 20.32
N ASP A 32 -5.32 5.84 19.96
CA ASP A 32 -4.50 5.46 18.82
C ASP A 32 -5.27 5.44 17.48
N ARG A 33 -6.58 5.78 17.49
CA ARG A 33 -7.40 5.89 16.28
C ARG A 33 -6.79 6.87 15.25
N VAL A 34 -6.19 7.95 15.72
CA VAL A 34 -5.46 8.90 14.87
C VAL A 34 -4.31 8.21 14.15
N LEU A 35 -3.62 7.29 14.83
CA LEU A 35 -2.52 6.52 14.24
C LEU A 35 -3.01 5.60 13.11
N LEU A 36 -4.19 4.99 13.26
CA LEU A 36 -4.81 4.19 12.22
C LEU A 36 -5.10 5.04 10.97
N HIS A 37 -5.76 6.19 11.12
CA HIS A 37 -6.05 7.09 10.01
C HIS A 37 -4.76 7.63 9.38
N PHE A 38 -3.81 8.07 10.18
CA PHE A 38 -2.50 8.52 9.72
C PHE A 38 -1.78 7.46 8.89
N SER A 39 -1.86 6.19 9.31
CA SER A 39 -1.26 5.08 8.58
C SER A 39 -1.89 4.83 7.21
N MET A 40 -3.17 5.13 7.05
CA MET A 40 -3.85 5.01 5.76
C MET A 40 -3.31 6.01 4.73
N PHE A 41 -3.20 7.28 5.11
CA PHE A 41 -2.72 8.32 4.19
C PHE A 41 -1.21 8.22 3.94
N THR A 42 -0.42 7.86 4.94
CA THR A 42 1.04 7.74 4.84
C THR A 42 1.53 6.37 4.38
N GLY A 43 0.69 5.34 4.47
CA GLY A 43 0.99 3.97 4.04
C GLY A 43 0.27 3.60 2.76
N VAL A 44 -1.00 3.28 2.86
CA VAL A 44 -1.79 2.72 1.75
C VAL A 44 -1.90 3.69 0.58
N GLY A 45 -2.23 4.97 0.84
CA GLY A 45 -2.31 6.00 -0.20
C GLY A 45 -1.00 6.17 -0.96
N VAL A 46 0.13 6.16 -0.24
CA VAL A 46 1.47 6.24 -0.85
C VAL A 46 1.75 5.05 -1.75
N PHE A 47 1.30 3.84 -1.42
CA PHE A 47 1.48 2.68 -2.30
C PHE A 47 0.74 2.81 -3.62
N PHE A 48 -0.50 3.32 -3.63
CA PHE A 48 -1.21 3.59 -4.88
C PHE A 48 -0.50 4.66 -5.72
N LEU A 49 -0.03 5.72 -5.08
CA LEU A 49 0.76 6.77 -5.75
C LEU A 49 2.06 6.20 -6.35
N LEU A 50 2.83 5.42 -5.58
CA LEU A 50 4.08 4.82 -6.07
C LEU A 50 3.83 3.77 -7.15
N SER A 51 2.71 3.05 -7.09
CA SER A 51 2.29 2.14 -8.16
C SER A 51 2.04 2.90 -9.46
N GLY A 52 1.33 4.03 -9.40
CA GLY A 52 1.17 4.93 -10.54
C GLY A 52 2.49 5.48 -11.08
N ALA A 53 3.39 5.90 -10.20
CA ALA A 53 4.71 6.42 -10.58
C ALA A 53 5.61 5.37 -11.26
N THR A 54 5.38 4.08 -11.00
CA THR A 54 6.17 2.99 -11.58
C THR A 54 5.46 2.21 -12.68
N PHE A 55 4.16 2.51 -12.92
CA PHE A 55 3.36 1.84 -13.95
C PHE A 55 3.87 2.19 -15.36
N CYS A 56 4.02 1.18 -16.21
CA CYS A 56 4.52 1.32 -17.59
C CYS A 56 5.94 1.87 -17.72
N TRP A 57 6.73 1.85 -16.65
CA TRP A 57 8.10 2.27 -16.71
C TRP A 57 8.96 1.29 -17.51
N ARG A 58 9.42 1.70 -18.69
CA ARG A 58 10.45 1.01 -19.47
C ARG A 58 11.48 2.05 -19.95
N ASP A 59 12.75 1.71 -19.81
CA ASP A 59 13.91 2.38 -20.45
C ASP A 59 14.05 3.89 -20.21
N GLY A 60 13.61 4.39 -19.04
CA GLY A 60 13.77 5.79 -18.67
C GLY A 60 12.79 6.74 -19.35
N THR A 61 12.00 6.29 -20.31
CA THR A 61 10.93 7.06 -20.94
C THR A 61 9.62 6.84 -20.19
N PHE A 62 8.90 7.92 -19.92
CA PHE A 62 7.57 7.86 -19.32
C PHE A 62 6.52 8.09 -20.39
N PRO A 63 5.93 7.02 -20.97
CA PRO A 63 4.94 7.20 -22.01
C PRO A 63 3.61 7.69 -21.41
N TRP A 64 3.04 8.72 -22.05
CA TRP A 64 1.67 9.14 -21.78
C TRP A 64 0.65 8.07 -22.21
N PHE A 65 1.06 7.17 -23.11
CA PHE A 65 0.25 6.09 -23.63
C PHE A 65 0.86 4.75 -23.25
N ASP A 66 0.04 3.82 -22.80
CA ASP A 66 0.47 2.44 -22.58
C ASP A 66 0.43 1.66 -23.88
N GLN A 67 1.58 1.35 -24.45
CA GLN A 67 1.71 0.56 -25.68
C GLN A 67 1.89 -0.94 -25.41
N ARG A 68 1.92 -1.39 -24.15
CA ARG A 68 2.09 -2.80 -23.84
C ARG A 68 0.90 -3.61 -24.36
N PRO A 69 1.11 -4.80 -24.96
CA PRO A 69 0.02 -5.70 -25.28
C PRO A 69 -0.69 -6.15 -23.99
N PHE A 70 -2.02 -6.27 -24.03
CA PHE A 70 -2.84 -6.68 -22.87
C PHE A 70 -2.34 -7.97 -22.21
N ARG A 71 -1.92 -8.97 -23.03
CA ARG A 71 -1.33 -10.22 -22.55
C ARG A 71 -0.12 -10.00 -21.63
N SER A 72 0.68 -8.98 -21.90
CA SER A 72 1.84 -8.63 -21.07
C SER A 72 1.40 -8.06 -19.71
N LEU A 73 0.40 -7.18 -19.70
CA LEU A 73 -0.20 -6.66 -18.47
C LEU A 73 -0.84 -7.79 -17.67
N ALA A 74 -1.72 -8.59 -18.28
CA ALA A 74 -2.41 -9.69 -17.63
C ALA A 74 -1.43 -10.68 -16.98
N LYS A 75 -0.33 -11.05 -17.67
CA LYS A 75 0.72 -11.89 -17.11
C LYS A 75 1.45 -11.24 -15.94
N SER A 76 1.61 -9.92 -15.97
CA SER A 76 2.19 -9.17 -14.85
C SER A 76 1.26 -9.17 -13.64
N LEU A 77 -0.01 -8.79 -13.83
CA LEU A 77 -1.04 -8.78 -12.78
C LEU A 77 -1.21 -10.15 -12.13
N TRP A 78 -1.34 -11.18 -12.96
CA TRP A 78 -1.43 -12.56 -12.47
C TRP A 78 -0.29 -12.91 -11.53
N ARG A 79 0.95 -12.66 -11.96
CA ARG A 79 2.12 -13.08 -11.20
C ARG A 79 2.36 -12.22 -9.96
N SER A 80 2.21 -10.89 -10.08
CA SER A 80 2.61 -9.96 -9.01
C SER A 80 1.52 -9.67 -7.99
N LEU A 81 0.24 -9.88 -8.34
CA LEU A 81 -0.89 -9.53 -7.49
C LEU A 81 -1.83 -10.72 -7.25
N ILE A 82 -2.36 -11.33 -8.33
CA ILE A 82 -3.43 -12.34 -8.23
C ILE A 82 -2.91 -13.64 -7.61
N LEU A 83 -1.79 -14.15 -8.09
CA LEU A 83 -1.20 -15.39 -7.57
C LEU A 83 -0.80 -15.27 -6.08
N PRO A 84 -0.07 -14.23 -5.64
CA PRO A 84 0.17 -14.00 -4.21
C PRO A 84 -1.11 -13.85 -3.40
N TYR A 85 -2.14 -13.17 -3.91
CA TYR A 85 -3.43 -13.02 -3.26
C TYR A 85 -4.06 -14.39 -2.93
N PHE A 86 -4.20 -15.29 -3.92
CA PHE A 86 -4.80 -16.59 -3.71
C PHE A 86 -3.94 -17.50 -2.81
N ILE A 87 -2.61 -17.47 -2.96
CA ILE A 87 -1.74 -18.28 -2.10
C ILE A 87 -1.87 -17.85 -0.64
N TRP A 88 -1.72 -16.55 -0.36
CA TRP A 88 -1.77 -16.05 1.02
C TRP A 88 -3.19 -16.03 1.60
N GLY A 89 -4.22 -15.85 0.76
CA GLY A 89 -5.61 -16.04 1.13
C GLY A 89 -5.87 -17.47 1.60
N SER A 90 -5.47 -18.46 0.82
CA SER A 90 -5.62 -19.88 1.17
C SER A 90 -4.85 -20.26 2.43
N ILE A 91 -3.61 -19.76 2.59
CA ILE A 91 -2.82 -19.96 3.81
C ILE A 91 -3.55 -19.34 5.03
N SER A 92 -4.12 -18.14 4.87
CA SER A 92 -4.86 -17.47 5.93
C SER A 92 -6.09 -18.28 6.33
N VAL A 93 -6.91 -18.71 5.37
CA VAL A 93 -8.10 -19.54 5.63
C VAL A 93 -7.70 -20.85 6.34
N ALA A 94 -6.64 -21.51 5.89
CA ALA A 94 -6.17 -22.74 6.52
C ALA A 94 -5.70 -22.53 7.96
N ILE A 95 -4.85 -21.51 8.21
CA ILE A 95 -4.32 -21.23 9.56
C ILE A 95 -5.46 -20.87 10.49
N TYR A 96 -6.34 -19.97 10.11
CA TYR A 96 -7.41 -19.52 10.99
C TYR A 96 -8.52 -20.55 11.13
N GLY A 97 -8.84 -21.31 10.10
CA GLY A 97 -9.76 -22.45 10.21
C GLY A 97 -9.27 -23.51 11.22
N LEU A 98 -7.95 -23.72 11.30
CA LEU A 98 -7.35 -24.63 12.30
C LEU A 98 -7.31 -24.01 13.70
N LEU A 99 -6.93 -22.73 13.81
CA LEU A 99 -6.82 -22.01 15.08
C LEU A 99 -8.19 -21.67 15.66
N GLY A 100 -9.22 -21.53 14.82
CA GLY A 100 -10.55 -21.13 15.24
C GLY A 100 -11.17 -22.00 16.31
N LYS A 101 -10.83 -23.28 16.33
CA LYS A 101 -11.27 -24.22 17.39
C LYS A 101 -10.67 -23.91 18.76
N TYR A 102 -9.48 -23.28 18.79
CA TYR A 102 -8.71 -23.07 20.02
C TYR A 102 -8.68 -21.61 20.47
N ALA A 103 -8.86 -20.68 19.56
CA ALA A 103 -8.65 -19.26 19.81
C ALA A 103 -9.86 -18.37 19.46
N ALA A 104 -10.99 -18.95 19.03
CA ALA A 104 -12.17 -18.22 18.58
C ALA A 104 -12.69 -17.22 19.60
N ALA A 105 -12.77 -17.62 20.88
CA ALA A 105 -13.29 -16.79 21.96
C ALA A 105 -12.37 -15.59 22.29
N GLU A 106 -11.09 -15.69 21.95
CA GLU A 106 -10.07 -14.70 22.27
C GLU A 106 -9.74 -13.75 21.12
N LEU A 107 -9.94 -14.20 19.86
CA LEU A 107 -9.56 -13.48 18.67
C LEU A 107 -10.71 -12.71 18.02
N SER A 108 -11.95 -13.17 18.19
CA SER A 108 -13.15 -12.52 17.65
C SER A 108 -14.39 -12.91 18.44
N PRO A 109 -15.26 -11.93 18.79
CA PRO A 109 -16.57 -12.23 19.38
C PRO A 109 -17.49 -13.00 18.39
N ASP A 110 -17.27 -12.89 17.07
CA ASP A 110 -18.05 -13.58 16.06
C ASP A 110 -17.38 -14.87 15.59
N ARG A 111 -17.94 -16.01 15.99
CA ARG A 111 -17.43 -17.34 15.64
C ARG A 111 -17.46 -17.65 14.13
N HIS A 112 -18.35 -16.99 13.37
CA HIS A 112 -18.49 -17.17 11.92
C HIS A 112 -17.22 -16.80 11.13
N HIS A 113 -16.34 -16.03 11.72
CA HIS A 113 -15.07 -15.68 11.10
C HIS A 113 -14.15 -16.91 10.85
N PHE A 114 -14.38 -18.05 11.49
CA PHE A 114 -13.56 -19.26 11.35
C PHE A 114 -14.14 -20.29 10.37
N ASP A 115 -15.27 -19.99 9.75
CA ASP A 115 -15.87 -20.89 8.80
C ASP A 115 -15.08 -20.93 7.49
N ILE A 116 -14.53 -22.11 7.16
CA ILE A 116 -13.66 -22.31 5.99
C ILE A 116 -14.42 -22.02 4.69
N GLY A 117 -15.64 -22.56 4.54
CA GLY A 117 -16.43 -22.41 3.31
C GLY A 117 -16.75 -20.97 2.94
N PRO A 118 -17.39 -20.18 3.81
CA PRO A 118 -17.67 -18.77 3.58
C PRO A 118 -16.41 -17.96 3.31
N ASN A 119 -15.29 -18.23 4.01
CA ASN A 119 -14.03 -17.51 3.78
C ASN A 119 -13.37 -17.86 2.44
N LEU A 120 -13.51 -19.09 1.95
CA LEU A 120 -13.08 -19.46 0.58
C LEU A 120 -13.90 -18.74 -0.48
N LEU A 121 -15.23 -18.68 -0.31
CA LEU A 121 -16.11 -17.92 -1.20
C LEU A 121 -15.79 -16.42 -1.15
N GLY A 122 -15.56 -15.89 0.05
CA GLY A 122 -15.14 -14.51 0.25
C GLY A 122 -13.80 -14.21 -0.41
N MET A 123 -12.85 -15.15 -0.40
CA MET A 123 -11.59 -15.02 -1.12
C MET A 123 -11.81 -14.94 -2.65
N LEU A 124 -12.76 -15.69 -3.21
CA LEU A 124 -13.07 -15.61 -4.64
C LEU A 124 -13.73 -14.28 -4.98
N TYR A 125 -14.66 -13.82 -4.14
CA TYR A 125 -15.33 -12.53 -4.30
C TYR A 125 -14.39 -11.35 -4.07
N GLY A 126 -13.44 -11.50 -3.15
CA GLY A 126 -12.33 -10.57 -2.94
C GLY A 126 -12.72 -9.23 -2.31
N ASN A 127 -13.88 -9.13 -1.65
CA ASN A 127 -14.29 -7.92 -0.95
C ASN A 127 -14.23 -8.12 0.57
N SER A 128 -13.39 -7.36 1.24
CA SER A 128 -13.18 -7.46 2.69
C SER A 128 -14.23 -6.71 3.51
N GLY A 129 -15.04 -5.87 2.88
CA GLY A 129 -16.18 -5.16 3.49
C GLY A 129 -17.38 -6.06 3.74
N SER A 130 -17.47 -7.19 3.04
CA SER A 130 -18.57 -8.17 3.15
C SER A 130 -18.51 -9.05 4.41
N GLY A 131 -17.55 -8.85 5.30
CA GLY A 131 -17.35 -9.68 6.50
C GLY A 131 -16.54 -10.95 6.27
N PHE A 132 -16.13 -11.24 5.03
CA PHE A 132 -15.27 -12.36 4.68
C PHE A 132 -13.81 -11.95 4.67
N MET A 133 -12.90 -12.92 4.82
CA MET A 133 -11.45 -12.71 4.76
C MET A 133 -10.91 -11.69 5.78
N GLU A 134 -11.57 -11.56 6.91
CA GLU A 134 -11.18 -10.62 7.96
C GLU A 134 -9.79 -10.89 8.55
N TRP A 135 -9.33 -12.12 8.46
CA TRP A 135 -8.06 -12.59 9.02
C TRP A 135 -6.84 -11.91 8.41
N ASN A 136 -6.87 -11.72 7.11
CA ASN A 136 -5.79 -11.09 6.38
C ASN A 136 -6.35 -9.98 5.49
N ARG A 137 -7.07 -9.06 6.12
CA ARG A 137 -7.65 -7.89 5.47
C ARG A 137 -6.68 -7.18 4.51
N PRO A 138 -5.40 -6.96 4.83
CA PRO A 138 -4.46 -6.29 3.93
C PRO A 138 -4.38 -6.85 2.50
N LEU A 139 -4.82 -8.08 2.28
CA LEU A 139 -4.86 -8.68 0.94
C LEU A 139 -5.81 -7.95 -0.03
N TRP A 140 -6.80 -7.20 0.49
CA TRP A 140 -7.71 -6.38 -0.33
C TRP A 140 -6.96 -5.45 -1.28
N PHE A 141 -5.83 -4.91 -0.82
CA PHE A 141 -5.00 -4.02 -1.61
C PHE A 141 -4.53 -4.63 -2.94
N LEU A 142 -4.25 -5.94 -2.96
CA LEU A 142 -3.76 -6.62 -4.16
C LEU A 142 -4.82 -6.69 -5.25
N VAL A 143 -6.05 -7.07 -4.91
CA VAL A 143 -7.16 -7.18 -5.87
C VAL A 143 -7.69 -5.81 -6.28
N CYS A 144 -7.73 -4.85 -5.36
CA CYS A 144 -8.02 -3.45 -5.67
C CYS A 144 -7.01 -2.89 -6.69
N LEU A 145 -5.71 -3.13 -6.50
CA LEU A 145 -4.67 -2.65 -7.41
C LEU A 145 -4.78 -3.29 -8.81
N VAL A 146 -5.33 -4.51 -8.93
CA VAL A 146 -5.62 -5.11 -10.24
C VAL A 146 -6.61 -4.22 -11.03
N TRP A 147 -7.72 -3.80 -10.39
CA TRP A 147 -8.68 -2.90 -11.04
C TRP A 147 -8.06 -1.54 -11.38
N VAL A 148 -7.32 -0.96 -10.45
CA VAL A 148 -6.65 0.34 -10.68
C VAL A 148 -5.72 0.28 -11.88
N GLU A 149 -4.87 -0.77 -11.98
CA GLU A 149 -3.96 -0.94 -13.11
C GLU A 149 -4.71 -1.23 -14.43
N LEU A 150 -5.80 -1.99 -14.40
CA LEU A 150 -6.65 -2.25 -15.57
C LEU A 150 -7.33 -0.98 -16.06
N ILE A 151 -7.97 -0.23 -15.16
CA ILE A 151 -8.65 1.04 -15.50
C ILE A 151 -7.63 2.00 -16.14
N TRP A 152 -6.49 2.23 -15.49
CA TRP A 152 -5.45 3.11 -16.04
C TRP A 152 -4.86 2.60 -17.35
N TYR A 153 -4.73 1.29 -17.53
CA TYR A 153 -4.27 0.72 -18.80
C TYR A 153 -5.20 1.10 -19.96
N PHE A 154 -6.51 0.95 -19.80
CA PHE A 154 -7.48 1.30 -20.84
C PHE A 154 -7.59 2.81 -21.05
N LEU A 155 -7.56 3.61 -19.97
CA LEU A 155 -7.56 5.07 -20.05
C LEU A 155 -6.38 5.59 -20.89
N LEU A 156 -5.18 5.04 -20.67
CA LEU A 156 -3.95 5.47 -21.32
C LEU A 156 -3.85 5.01 -22.80
N ARG A 157 -4.71 4.15 -23.24
CA ARG A 157 -4.78 3.72 -24.66
C ARG A 157 -5.77 4.54 -25.48
N SER A 158 -6.60 5.33 -24.84
CA SER A 158 -7.61 6.13 -25.52
C SER A 158 -7.02 7.37 -26.17
N SER A 159 -7.52 7.72 -27.36
CA SER A 159 -7.23 9.01 -27.98
C SER A 159 -7.71 10.21 -27.15
N ARG A 160 -8.68 10.00 -26.27
CA ARG A 160 -9.25 11.00 -25.36
C ARG A 160 -8.57 10.98 -23.98
N VAL A 161 -7.34 10.52 -23.87
CA VAL A 161 -6.63 10.31 -22.58
C VAL A 161 -6.69 11.51 -21.64
N LYS A 162 -6.62 12.73 -22.13
CA LYS A 162 -6.67 13.95 -21.29
C LYS A 162 -8.00 14.09 -20.56
N TRP A 163 -9.12 13.90 -21.26
CA TRP A 163 -10.46 13.98 -20.67
C TRP A 163 -10.72 12.82 -19.72
N LEU A 164 -10.34 11.62 -20.12
CA LEU A 164 -10.48 10.43 -19.26
C LEU A 164 -9.60 10.53 -18.02
N TYR A 165 -8.42 11.16 -18.13
CA TYR A 165 -7.59 11.45 -16.97
C TYR A 165 -8.30 12.39 -16.00
N LEU A 166 -8.90 13.46 -16.50
CA LEU A 166 -9.69 14.37 -15.68
C LEU A 166 -10.87 13.64 -15.01
N CYS A 167 -11.61 12.82 -15.77
CA CYS A 167 -12.69 12.01 -15.20
C CYS A 167 -12.18 11.07 -14.11
N ALA A 168 -11.05 10.37 -14.30
CA ALA A 168 -10.49 9.49 -13.28
C ALA A 168 -10.04 10.25 -12.01
N MET A 169 -9.65 11.50 -12.14
CA MET A 169 -9.28 12.35 -10.99
C MET A 169 -10.50 12.92 -10.26
N THR A 170 -11.64 13.09 -10.94
CA THR A 170 -12.84 13.73 -10.37
C THR A 170 -13.95 12.75 -9.98
N LEU A 171 -14.05 11.60 -10.67
CA LEU A 171 -15.07 10.58 -10.42
C LEU A 171 -15.16 10.13 -8.96
N PRO A 172 -14.04 9.93 -8.23
CA PRO A 172 -14.10 9.53 -6.84
C PRO A 172 -14.80 10.53 -5.93
N PHE A 173 -14.71 11.83 -6.21
CA PHE A 173 -15.44 12.86 -5.44
C PHE A 173 -16.95 12.73 -5.61
N VAL A 174 -17.39 12.50 -6.85
CA VAL A 174 -18.81 12.31 -7.14
C VAL A 174 -19.30 11.03 -6.46
N TRP A 175 -18.55 9.95 -6.59
CA TRP A 175 -18.85 8.66 -5.97
C TRP A 175 -19.00 8.75 -4.46
N LEU A 176 -17.97 9.25 -3.76
CA LEU A 176 -17.98 9.41 -2.32
C LEU A 176 -19.07 10.40 -1.84
N SER A 177 -19.32 11.46 -2.62
CA SER A 177 -20.41 12.40 -2.31
C SER A 177 -21.78 11.75 -2.39
N VAL A 178 -22.02 10.85 -3.35
CA VAL A 178 -23.26 10.10 -3.48
C VAL A 178 -23.40 9.11 -2.32
N GLN A 179 -22.35 8.35 -2.01
CA GLN A 179 -22.37 7.40 -0.89
C GLN A 179 -22.65 8.08 0.45
N ASN A 180 -22.01 9.21 0.74
CA ASN A 180 -22.23 9.95 1.98
C ASN A 180 -23.67 10.53 2.10
N ARG A 181 -24.32 10.81 0.96
CA ARG A 181 -25.71 11.32 0.96
C ARG A 181 -26.76 10.24 1.04
N THR A 182 -26.47 9.07 0.50
CA THR A 182 -27.43 7.97 0.34
C THR A 182 -27.24 6.87 1.36
N ASP A 183 -26.13 6.86 2.09
CA ASP A 183 -25.71 5.77 3.00
C ASP A 183 -25.69 4.39 2.29
N ILE A 184 -25.56 4.40 0.97
CA ILE A 184 -25.47 3.18 0.16
C ILE A 184 -24.00 2.79 0.03
N HIS A 185 -23.62 1.72 0.71
CA HIS A 185 -22.28 1.12 0.59
C HIS A 185 -22.35 -0.10 -0.31
N LEU A 186 -21.71 -0.01 -1.47
CA LEU A 186 -21.58 -1.14 -2.38
C LEU A 186 -20.39 -2.00 -1.98
N CYS A 187 -20.59 -3.30 -2.00
CA CYS A 187 -19.51 -4.28 -1.82
C CYS A 187 -19.28 -4.99 -3.14
N LEU A 188 -18.55 -4.39 -4.07
CA LEU A 188 -18.31 -4.94 -5.40
C LEU A 188 -17.15 -5.95 -5.38
N PRO A 189 -17.11 -6.90 -6.36
CA PRO A 189 -16.02 -7.87 -6.40
C PRO A 189 -14.64 -7.21 -6.53
N TRP A 190 -13.67 -7.77 -5.79
CA TRP A 190 -12.28 -7.37 -5.83
C TRP A 190 -12.06 -5.89 -5.50
N GLU A 191 -12.87 -5.34 -4.57
CA GLU A 191 -12.76 -3.95 -4.10
C GLU A 191 -12.83 -2.93 -5.25
N LEU A 192 -13.73 -3.14 -6.22
CA LEU A 192 -13.85 -2.25 -7.38
C LEU A 192 -14.27 -0.83 -6.97
N GLU A 193 -15.16 -0.70 -5.98
CA GLU A 193 -15.56 0.60 -5.41
C GLU A 193 -14.38 1.34 -4.80
N THR A 194 -13.57 0.65 -4.01
CA THR A 194 -12.35 1.22 -3.45
C THR A 194 -11.33 1.56 -4.54
N ALA A 195 -11.26 0.74 -5.61
CA ALA A 195 -10.38 1.03 -6.74
C ALA A 195 -10.74 2.36 -7.43
N ILE A 196 -12.04 2.68 -7.53
CA ILE A 196 -12.50 3.98 -8.05
C ILE A 196 -12.01 5.10 -7.15
N CYS A 197 -12.15 4.96 -5.82
CA CYS A 197 -11.75 5.99 -4.85
C CYS A 197 -10.26 6.31 -4.87
N VAL A 198 -9.41 5.33 -5.18
CA VAL A 198 -7.95 5.50 -5.19
C VAL A 198 -7.35 5.86 -6.55
N LEU A 199 -8.16 5.97 -7.61
CA LEU A 199 -7.68 6.40 -8.94
C LEU A 199 -6.85 7.70 -8.90
N PRO A 200 -7.23 8.74 -8.11
CA PRO A 200 -6.46 9.97 -8.03
C PRO A 200 -5.04 9.77 -7.48
N TYR A 201 -4.85 8.88 -6.50
CA TYR A 201 -3.52 8.60 -5.98
C TYR A 201 -2.60 8.04 -7.07
N PHE A 202 -3.10 7.07 -7.81
CA PHE A 202 -2.36 6.48 -8.92
C PHE A 202 -2.07 7.52 -10.02
N GLY A 203 -3.07 8.33 -10.38
CA GLY A 203 -2.92 9.42 -11.34
C GLY A 203 -1.89 10.46 -10.89
N ALA A 204 -1.95 10.90 -9.63
CA ALA A 204 -0.98 11.82 -9.06
C ALA A 204 0.45 11.26 -9.13
N GLY A 205 0.63 9.96 -8.85
CA GLY A 205 1.92 9.29 -8.98
C GLY A 205 2.47 9.34 -10.39
N ARG A 206 1.63 9.13 -11.40
CA ARG A 206 2.00 9.27 -12.82
C ARG A 206 2.44 10.70 -13.17
N LEU A 207 1.69 11.71 -12.70
CA LEU A 207 2.04 13.11 -12.93
C LEU A 207 3.38 13.47 -12.28
N LEU A 208 3.59 13.10 -11.03
CA LEU A 208 4.85 13.32 -10.33
C LEU A 208 6.02 12.71 -11.08
N ARG A 209 5.86 11.50 -11.59
CA ARG A 209 6.91 10.85 -12.36
C ARG A 209 7.19 11.53 -13.69
N SER A 210 6.14 11.94 -14.42
CA SER A 210 6.31 12.65 -15.68
C SER A 210 7.06 13.96 -15.49
N TYR A 211 6.77 14.67 -14.39
CA TYR A 211 7.47 15.90 -14.02
C TYR A 211 8.95 15.64 -13.69
N ALA A 212 9.23 14.60 -12.87
CA ALA A 212 10.59 14.24 -12.49
C ALA A 212 11.45 13.88 -13.71
N VAL A 213 10.92 13.10 -14.65
CA VAL A 213 11.63 12.73 -15.90
C VAL A 213 11.92 13.93 -16.77
N ARG A 214 10.96 14.86 -16.92
CA ARG A 214 11.18 16.10 -17.68
C ARG A 214 12.29 16.93 -17.07
N ARG A 215 12.32 17.04 -15.75
CA ARG A 215 13.34 17.81 -15.03
C ARG A 215 14.73 17.17 -15.13
N GLU A 216 14.84 15.83 -15.05
CA GLU A 216 16.10 15.12 -15.27
C GLU A 216 16.67 15.35 -16.67
N GLY A 217 15.81 15.45 -17.71
CA GLY A 217 16.21 15.76 -19.09
C GLY A 217 16.71 17.19 -19.29
N HIS A 218 16.31 18.13 -18.45
CA HIS A 218 16.78 19.54 -18.52
C HIS A 218 17.98 19.81 -17.60
N TRP A 219 18.30 18.90 -16.67
CA TRP A 219 19.35 19.11 -15.69
C TRP A 219 20.60 18.25 -16.00
N ASN A 220 21.21 18.48 -17.15
CA ASN A 220 22.56 17.99 -17.45
C ASN A 220 23.65 18.95 -16.95
N GLY A 221 23.34 19.83 -15.99
CA GLY A 221 24.27 20.78 -15.37
C GLY A 221 24.70 20.32 -13.98
N GLU A 222 25.98 20.44 -13.74
CA GLU A 222 26.78 20.17 -12.53
C GLU A 222 26.00 20.02 -11.22
N LYS A 223 25.95 18.79 -10.72
CA LYS A 223 25.61 18.51 -9.31
C LYS A 223 26.74 18.98 -8.41
N THR A 224 26.64 20.16 -7.86
CA THR A 224 27.42 20.51 -6.68
C THR A 224 27.00 19.59 -5.52
N ARG A 225 27.93 18.77 -5.07
CA ARG A 225 27.70 17.66 -4.11
C ARG A 225 27.14 18.14 -2.76
N ASP A 226 27.42 19.38 -2.37
CA ASP A 226 26.97 19.98 -1.11
C ASP A 226 25.59 20.62 -1.19
N GLY A 227 25.22 21.26 -2.28
CA GLY A 227 23.86 21.79 -2.47
C GLY A 227 22.78 20.71 -2.47
N GLY A 228 23.10 19.49 -2.92
CA GLY A 228 22.16 18.37 -2.93
C GLY A 228 21.79 17.86 -1.53
N LYS A 229 22.71 17.88 -0.57
CA LYS A 229 22.44 17.46 0.82
C LYS A 229 21.55 18.48 1.54
N THR A 230 21.85 19.76 1.41
CA THR A 230 21.05 20.84 2.02
C THR A 230 19.61 20.81 1.51
N ILE A 231 19.39 20.67 0.22
CA ILE A 231 18.05 20.56 -0.37
C ILE A 231 17.32 19.32 0.16
N SER A 232 17.99 18.18 0.29
CA SER A 232 17.37 16.96 0.83
C SER A 232 16.95 17.14 2.30
N VAL A 233 17.73 17.83 3.10
CA VAL A 233 17.39 18.14 4.50
C VAL A 233 16.22 19.10 4.58
N LEU A 234 16.21 20.18 3.80
CA LEU A 234 15.09 21.14 3.75
C LEU A 234 13.79 20.47 3.30
N LEU A 235 13.85 19.63 2.28
CA LEU A 235 12.70 18.85 1.83
C LEU A 235 12.19 17.91 2.92
N ALA A 236 13.08 17.26 3.65
CA ALA A 236 12.68 16.37 4.74
C ALA A 236 12.06 17.11 5.92
N LEU A 237 12.56 18.30 6.26
CA LEU A 237 11.96 19.16 7.27
C LEU A 237 10.55 19.61 6.84
N ALA A 238 10.39 20.03 5.59
CA ALA A 238 9.08 20.34 5.03
C ALA A 238 8.13 19.12 5.03
N GLY A 239 8.66 17.94 4.72
CA GLY A 239 7.92 16.69 4.79
C GLY A 239 7.50 16.32 6.20
N ALA A 240 8.39 16.50 7.19
CA ALA A 240 8.06 16.29 8.60
C ALA A 240 6.98 17.27 9.08
N ALA A 241 7.06 18.53 8.67
CA ALA A 241 6.02 19.53 8.96
C ALA A 241 4.67 19.15 8.34
N ALA A 242 4.66 18.65 7.10
CA ALA A 242 3.46 18.16 6.44
C ALA A 242 2.85 16.95 7.18
N LEU A 243 3.67 16.00 7.64
CA LEU A 243 3.20 14.87 8.44
C LEU A 243 2.66 15.31 9.81
N ALA A 244 3.28 16.29 10.45
CA ALA A 244 2.80 16.84 11.71
C ALA A 244 1.45 17.58 11.51
N LEU A 245 1.31 18.33 10.42
CA LEU A 245 0.05 18.97 10.05
C LEU A 245 -1.04 17.94 9.78
N LEU A 246 -0.75 16.88 9.00
CA LEU A 246 -1.67 15.77 8.77
C LEU A 246 -2.12 15.15 10.09
N TRP A 247 -1.18 14.86 10.99
CA TRP A 247 -1.49 14.30 12.31
C TRP A 247 -2.44 15.21 13.10
N MET A 248 -2.25 16.54 13.04
CA MET A 248 -3.14 17.49 13.71
C MET A 248 -4.54 17.51 13.09
N LEU A 249 -4.64 17.50 11.76
CA LEU A 249 -5.91 17.49 11.05
C LEU A 249 -6.71 16.22 11.35
N LEU A 250 -6.05 15.06 11.39
CA LEU A 250 -6.71 13.77 11.64
C LEU A 250 -7.24 13.60 13.08
N LYS A 251 -6.82 14.44 14.04
CA LYS A 251 -7.38 14.39 15.41
C LYS A 251 -8.89 14.64 15.47
N GLY A 252 -9.43 15.40 14.53
CA GLY A 252 -10.86 15.70 14.44
C GLY A 252 -11.66 14.71 13.59
N VAL A 253 -11.00 13.81 12.87
CA VAL A 253 -11.66 12.89 11.94
C VAL A 253 -12.24 11.69 12.69
N GLN A 254 -13.56 11.46 12.54
CA GLN A 254 -14.23 10.36 13.20
C GLN A 254 -14.08 9.05 12.45
N ASP A 255 -14.20 9.05 11.11
CA ASP A 255 -14.02 7.90 10.26
C ASP A 255 -13.24 8.24 8.99
N ALA A 256 -12.19 7.45 8.72
CA ALA A 256 -11.48 7.43 7.46
C ALA A 256 -11.06 5.99 7.16
N ASP A 257 -11.81 5.30 6.33
CA ASP A 257 -11.49 3.91 5.92
C ASP A 257 -11.64 3.81 4.40
N PHE A 258 -10.51 3.66 3.69
CA PHE A 258 -10.50 3.47 2.23
C PHE A 258 -11.32 2.27 1.79
N ARG A 259 -11.28 1.20 2.57
CA ARG A 259 -11.94 -0.06 2.26
C ARG A 259 -13.46 0.02 2.41
N ALA A 260 -13.92 0.77 3.42
CA ALA A 260 -15.35 0.95 3.68
C ALA A 260 -15.92 2.15 2.92
N ASP A 261 -15.08 2.84 2.12
CA ASP A 261 -15.41 4.09 1.45
C ASP A 261 -16.03 5.12 2.40
N ARG A 262 -15.65 5.07 3.68
CA ARG A 262 -16.17 5.93 4.74
C ARG A 262 -15.19 7.05 5.02
N PHE A 263 -15.61 8.25 4.72
CA PHE A 263 -14.87 9.46 5.03
C PHE A 263 -15.85 10.48 5.62
N THR A 264 -15.64 10.87 6.87
CA THR A 264 -16.51 11.82 7.56
C THR A 264 -16.51 13.17 6.85
N ASP A 265 -15.40 13.56 6.25
CA ASP A 265 -15.25 14.81 5.53
C ASP A 265 -14.47 14.63 4.23
N LEU A 266 -15.19 14.70 3.12
CA LEU A 266 -14.60 14.59 1.77
C LEU A 266 -13.71 15.77 1.42
N SER A 267 -13.91 16.93 2.04
CA SER A 267 -13.09 18.11 1.78
C SER A 267 -11.65 17.93 2.25
N CYS A 268 -11.44 17.10 3.28
CA CYS A 268 -10.13 16.80 3.83
C CYS A 268 -9.42 15.62 3.12
N PHE A 269 -10.15 14.76 2.42
CA PHE A 269 -9.60 13.55 1.81
C PHE A 269 -8.39 13.81 0.89
N PHE A 270 -8.50 14.77 -0.02
CA PHE A 270 -7.42 15.09 -0.95
C PHE A 270 -6.26 15.88 -0.33
N PRO A 271 -6.51 16.93 0.49
CA PRO A 271 -5.43 17.54 1.24
C PRO A 271 -4.65 16.56 2.11
N ASP A 272 -5.34 15.67 2.82
CA ASP A 272 -4.72 14.66 3.67
C ASP A 272 -3.90 13.65 2.86
N MET A 273 -4.42 13.25 1.69
CA MET A 273 -3.69 12.45 0.73
C MET A 273 -2.38 13.11 0.28
N LEU A 274 -2.46 14.38 -0.11
CA LEU A 274 -1.30 15.11 -0.62
C LEU A 274 -0.27 15.35 0.48
N LEU A 275 -0.70 15.68 1.70
CA LEU A 275 0.18 15.86 2.86
C LEU A 275 0.88 14.55 3.22
N GLY A 276 0.15 13.43 3.29
CA GLY A 276 0.71 12.12 3.59
C GLY A 276 1.72 11.67 2.53
N ALA A 277 1.35 11.80 1.26
CA ALA A 277 2.22 11.44 0.14
C ALA A 277 3.47 12.32 0.07
N PHE A 278 3.30 13.64 0.15
CA PHE A 278 4.42 14.59 0.15
C PHE A 278 5.35 14.32 1.33
N GLY A 279 4.79 14.17 2.54
CA GLY A 279 5.56 13.91 3.75
C GLY A 279 6.44 12.67 3.64
N ILE A 280 5.88 11.52 3.25
CA ILE A 280 6.63 10.28 3.08
C ILE A 280 7.66 10.39 1.96
N LEU A 281 7.31 10.97 0.81
CA LEU A 281 8.24 11.14 -0.31
C LEU A 281 9.40 12.06 0.06
N ALA A 282 9.13 13.16 0.73
CA ALA A 282 10.12 14.15 1.14
C ALA A 282 11.07 13.58 2.21
N VAL A 283 10.54 12.95 3.25
CA VAL A 283 11.34 12.28 4.29
C VAL A 283 12.16 11.13 3.70
N SER A 284 11.63 10.39 2.72
CA SER A 284 12.35 9.29 2.08
C SER A 284 13.63 9.73 1.35
N GLN A 285 13.74 11.01 0.97
CA GLN A 285 14.95 11.54 0.33
C GLN A 285 16.17 11.49 1.26
N LEU A 286 15.99 11.67 2.56
CA LEU A 286 17.07 11.50 3.55
C LEU A 286 17.64 10.08 3.46
N PHE A 287 16.78 9.08 3.44
CA PHE A 287 17.16 7.67 3.44
C PHE A 287 17.68 7.19 2.07
N SER A 288 17.44 7.94 1.01
CA SER A 288 17.98 7.61 -0.32
C SER A 288 19.49 7.72 -0.38
N GLY A 289 20.07 8.65 0.40
CA GLY A 289 21.51 8.94 0.46
C GLY A 289 22.23 8.42 1.70
N MET A 290 21.52 7.96 2.73
CA MET A 290 22.12 7.44 3.97
C MET A 290 22.73 6.05 3.78
N ASP A 291 23.86 5.78 4.48
CA ASP A 291 24.59 4.53 4.30
C ASP A 291 23.90 3.32 4.93
N GLN A 292 23.90 3.19 6.26
CA GLN A 292 23.38 1.98 6.93
C GLN A 292 21.85 1.97 6.99
N MET A 293 21.25 2.96 7.65
CA MET A 293 19.79 3.03 7.84
C MET A 293 19.07 3.13 6.50
N GLY A 294 19.59 3.93 5.57
CA GLY A 294 19.02 4.02 4.23
C GLY A 294 19.05 2.70 3.46
N LYS A 295 20.12 1.90 3.62
CA LYS A 295 20.19 0.55 3.03
C LYS A 295 19.09 -0.37 3.58
N TRP A 296 18.84 -0.33 4.89
CA TRP A 296 17.77 -1.12 5.54
C TRP A 296 16.39 -0.73 5.05
N ILE A 297 16.09 0.57 5.00
CA ILE A 297 14.78 1.05 4.55
C ILE A 297 14.55 0.70 3.07
N ARG A 298 15.56 0.87 2.21
CA ARG A 298 15.47 0.44 0.80
C ARG A 298 15.34 -1.07 0.64
N TYR A 299 16.05 -1.85 1.48
CA TYR A 299 15.90 -3.31 1.52
C TYR A 299 14.47 -3.73 1.87
N LEU A 300 13.87 -3.07 2.87
CA LEU A 300 12.47 -3.27 3.24
C LEU A 300 11.54 -2.88 2.09
N GLY A 301 11.77 -1.72 1.46
CA GLY A 301 10.98 -1.24 0.32
C GLY A 301 10.97 -2.17 -0.89
N GLN A 302 12.01 -2.98 -1.07
CA GLN A 302 12.08 -4.00 -2.11
C GLN A 302 11.31 -5.27 -1.79
N ARG A 303 10.83 -5.42 -0.54
CA ARG A 303 10.16 -6.61 -0.01
C ARG A 303 8.77 -6.31 0.56
N THR A 304 8.21 -5.17 0.18
CA THR A 304 6.93 -4.69 0.72
C THR A 304 5.79 -5.68 0.50
N LEU A 305 5.75 -6.38 -0.63
CA LEU A 305 4.73 -7.40 -0.88
C LEU A 305 4.78 -8.52 0.17
N ALA A 306 5.97 -8.98 0.52
CA ALA A 306 6.12 -10.03 1.52
C ALA A 306 5.62 -9.58 2.90
N VAL A 307 5.99 -8.36 3.31
CA VAL A 307 5.49 -7.79 4.56
C VAL A 307 3.97 -7.59 4.51
N LEU A 308 3.45 -7.05 3.38
CA LEU A 308 2.02 -6.80 3.21
C LEU A 308 1.17 -8.07 3.43
N VAL A 309 1.58 -9.19 2.85
CA VAL A 309 0.78 -10.42 2.89
C VAL A 309 0.93 -11.22 4.20
N MET A 310 2.01 -10.97 4.96
CA MET A 310 2.34 -11.79 6.14
C MET A 310 2.16 -11.07 7.48
N HIS A 311 2.24 -9.73 7.54
CA HIS A 311 2.35 -9.01 8.83
C HIS A 311 1.18 -9.23 9.78
N LYS A 312 0.01 -9.58 9.29
CA LYS A 312 -1.16 -9.87 10.16
C LYS A 312 -0.91 -11.04 11.10
N PHE A 313 -0.16 -12.06 10.68
CA PHE A 313 0.11 -13.21 11.53
C PHE A 313 0.92 -12.85 12.78
N PRO A 314 2.13 -12.24 12.68
CA PRO A 314 2.87 -11.84 13.88
C PRO A 314 2.19 -10.72 14.68
N VAL A 315 1.47 -9.79 14.05
CA VAL A 315 0.71 -8.75 14.76
C VAL A 315 -0.37 -9.39 15.63
N MET A 316 -1.16 -10.33 15.09
CA MET A 316 -2.20 -11.03 15.85
C MET A 316 -1.60 -11.86 16.98
N ALA A 317 -0.53 -12.61 16.73
CA ALA A 317 0.15 -13.38 17.77
C ALA A 317 0.64 -12.49 18.92
N MET A 318 1.22 -11.32 18.62
CA MET A 318 1.67 -10.39 19.65
C MET A 318 0.52 -9.72 20.38
N LYS A 319 -0.58 -9.36 19.70
CA LYS A 319 -1.79 -8.83 20.37
C LYS A 319 -2.35 -9.85 21.38
N LEU A 320 -2.35 -11.13 21.06
CA LEU A 320 -2.75 -12.19 22.00
C LEU A 320 -1.78 -12.29 23.19
N LEU A 321 -0.49 -12.29 22.96
CA LEU A 321 0.52 -12.39 24.00
C LEU A 321 0.55 -11.16 24.93
N LEU A 322 0.24 -9.99 24.38
CA LEU A 322 0.31 -8.70 25.07
C LEU A 322 -1.05 -8.17 25.54
N ARG A 323 -2.12 -8.96 25.45
CA ARG A 323 -3.50 -8.51 25.73
C ARG A 323 -3.70 -7.85 27.09
N ASN A 324 -2.87 -8.16 28.07
CA ASN A 324 -2.95 -7.60 29.43
C ASN A 324 -2.02 -6.39 29.65
N ARG A 325 -1.31 -5.91 28.62
CA ARG A 325 -0.43 -4.77 28.74
C ARG A 325 -1.15 -3.48 28.35
N ARG A 326 -0.73 -2.36 28.98
CA ARG A 326 -1.23 -1.02 28.60
C ARG A 326 -0.84 -0.74 27.15
N GLU A 327 -1.82 -0.36 26.38
CA GLU A 327 -1.65 0.16 25.02
C GLU A 327 -0.84 1.44 25.07
N SER A 328 0.18 1.52 24.25
CA SER A 328 0.98 2.73 24.07
C SER A 328 1.64 2.72 22.69
N ILE A 329 1.90 3.88 22.15
CA ILE A 329 2.61 4.06 20.86
C ILE A 329 3.96 3.33 20.87
N LEU A 330 4.64 3.24 22.00
CA LEU A 330 5.90 2.50 22.13
C LEU A 330 5.69 0.99 21.98
N THR A 331 4.61 0.45 22.55
CA THR A 331 4.25 -0.96 22.39
C THR A 331 3.92 -1.26 20.93
N ASP A 332 3.14 -0.41 20.27
CA ASP A 332 2.77 -0.55 18.87
C ASP A 332 3.98 -0.47 17.94
N ALA A 333 4.89 0.47 18.21
CA ALA A 333 6.15 0.58 17.48
C ALA A 333 7.03 -0.67 17.68
N GLY A 334 7.08 -1.21 18.89
CA GLY A 334 7.77 -2.46 19.18
C GLY A 334 7.17 -3.66 18.43
N MET A 335 5.83 -3.79 18.45
CA MET A 335 5.11 -4.82 17.69
C MET A 335 5.35 -4.67 16.18
N MET A 336 5.34 -3.45 15.64
CA MET A 336 5.66 -3.18 14.24
C MET A 336 7.07 -3.67 13.88
N ILE A 337 8.09 -3.30 14.66
CA ILE A 337 9.47 -3.68 14.40
C ILE A 337 9.62 -5.21 14.40
N VAL A 338 9.11 -5.88 15.43
CA VAL A 338 9.19 -7.35 15.55
C VAL A 338 8.44 -8.01 14.38
N SER A 339 7.24 -7.53 14.02
CA SER A 339 6.47 -8.06 12.89
C SER A 339 7.22 -7.94 11.57
N VAL A 340 7.82 -6.77 11.30
CA VAL A 340 8.58 -6.54 10.07
C VAL A 340 9.81 -7.46 10.01
N LEU A 341 10.55 -7.60 11.11
CA LEU A 341 11.71 -8.48 11.17
C LEU A 341 11.34 -9.95 10.93
N LEU A 342 10.26 -10.43 11.56
CA LEU A 342 9.75 -11.80 11.35
C LEU A 342 9.32 -12.01 9.89
N CYS A 343 8.61 -11.05 9.30
CA CYS A 343 8.22 -11.13 7.88
C CYS A 343 9.43 -11.20 6.96
N LEU A 344 10.47 -10.40 7.22
CA LEU A 344 11.71 -10.42 6.42
C LEU A 344 12.49 -11.73 6.58
N LEU A 345 12.50 -12.31 7.79
CA LEU A 345 13.12 -13.61 8.04
C LEU A 345 12.41 -14.72 7.25
N VAL A 346 11.08 -14.78 7.35
CA VAL A 346 10.26 -15.75 6.61
C VAL A 346 10.40 -15.54 5.10
N GLU A 347 10.38 -14.29 4.63
CA GLU A 347 10.60 -13.95 3.21
C GLU A 347 11.94 -14.49 2.70
N ARG A 348 13.00 -14.34 3.49
CA ARG A 348 14.34 -14.81 3.12
C ARG A 348 14.38 -16.32 2.91
N ILE A 349 13.63 -17.07 3.71
CA ILE A 349 13.54 -18.54 3.62
C ILE A 349 12.65 -18.92 2.43
N LEU A 350 11.40 -18.43 2.40
CA LEU A 350 10.43 -18.81 1.39
C LEU A 350 10.82 -18.35 -0.03
N SER A 351 11.48 -17.21 -0.17
CA SER A 351 11.91 -16.73 -1.49
C SER A 351 13.00 -17.60 -2.13
N ARG A 352 13.73 -18.42 -1.34
CA ARG A 352 14.69 -19.41 -1.84
C ARG A 352 14.00 -20.69 -2.32
N ILE A 353 12.96 -21.12 -1.61
CA ILE A 353 12.22 -22.36 -1.86
C ILE A 353 11.19 -22.14 -2.97
N CYS A 354 10.32 -21.17 -2.81
CA CYS A 354 9.21 -20.86 -3.71
C CYS A 354 9.05 -19.35 -3.96
N PRO A 355 9.88 -18.74 -4.82
CA PRO A 355 9.85 -17.30 -5.08
C PRO A 355 8.52 -16.79 -5.65
N ALA A 356 7.73 -17.68 -6.26
CA ALA A 356 6.41 -17.37 -6.83
C ALA A 356 5.40 -16.91 -5.77
N VAL A 357 5.54 -17.32 -4.51
CA VAL A 357 4.71 -16.90 -3.37
C VAL A 357 4.72 -15.38 -3.18
N PHE A 358 5.82 -14.73 -3.59
CA PHE A 358 5.97 -13.27 -3.57
C PHE A 358 6.03 -12.66 -4.97
N GLY A 359 5.44 -13.30 -5.97
CA GLY A 359 5.41 -12.79 -7.35
C GLY A 359 6.78 -12.76 -8.05
N LYS A 360 7.82 -13.35 -7.46
CA LYS A 360 9.17 -13.34 -8.00
C LYS A 360 9.36 -14.45 -9.05
N ARG A 361 10.24 -14.22 -10.04
CA ARG A 361 10.69 -15.27 -10.96
C ARG A 361 11.73 -16.17 -10.27
N LYS A 362 11.64 -17.47 -10.48
CA LYS A 362 12.77 -18.38 -10.22
C LYS A 362 13.97 -17.83 -11.02
N ARG A 363 15.08 -17.57 -10.36
CA ARG A 363 16.32 -17.32 -11.09
C ARG A 363 16.62 -18.60 -11.84
N SER A 364 16.62 -18.57 -13.17
CA SER A 364 17.24 -19.65 -13.94
C SER A 364 18.69 -19.67 -13.49
N CYS A 365 19.12 -20.80 -12.89
CA CYS A 365 20.51 -21.08 -12.70
C CYS A 365 21.08 -21.16 -14.12
N GLY A 366 21.76 -20.09 -14.57
CA GLY A 366 22.50 -20.12 -15.82
C GLY A 366 23.51 -21.27 -15.71
N ARG A 367 23.40 -22.25 -16.57
CA ARG A 367 24.54 -23.05 -16.94
C ARG A 367 25.48 -22.10 -17.66
N GLU A 368 26.54 -21.68 -16.98
CA GLU A 368 27.75 -21.25 -17.63
C GLU A 368 28.56 -22.52 -17.98
#